data_2b44ca418f45cfedf393ab838e5762e7
#
_entry.id   2b44ca418f45cfedf393ab838e5762e7
#
_cell.length_a   1.000
_cell.length_b   1.000
_cell.length_c   1.000
_cell.angle_alpha   90.00
_cell.angle_beta   90.00
_cell.angle_gamma   90.00
#
_symmetry.space_group_name_H-M   'P 1'
#
loop_
_entity.id
_entity.type
_entity.pdbx_description
1 polymer ?
#
loop_
_entity_poly.entity_id
_entity_poly.type
_entity_poly.pdbx_seq_one_letter_code
_entity_poly.pdbx_strand_id
1 'polypeptide(L)'
;MPIAFDVDFLTTLVLDTVFTEADQTARVWADASGCNSLTLSSPTVSADHQGLHILSRGEGRAGTPVGTNCLLPIAWDGLVEIVEKPRLSADAGAIEFEVSDSNLYKEDRQPALQTTIWNWVKKYAHPRMNRVRIDLNPALDDLRSLIPGFLPANAGEDVRRIVDSLRLSAVAPSENGISATLAFEVGPAQPGAAPAEELPLTDEELLALQASWRRWDAFITFIIKHTALATPDSARRDELFDILLETRYTLLDALTQTELGAGDPVRELFLAAWQRLAPIMGAVSSDLGDQRGLQFLSFIAAADALKALDHIGPAVGWEVSTDALRRMARMMLPSVQEDPLDYGDRIDSELRDAFDFKSEPLPPVPPSPGASRLWPFLSTAIAAGRTRMAGYSPKPAHWVPHSGELPVYLSRVRSLLHDTVDRTLREKPLDTKYHKLFRSLVLATAWQETCWRQFVLSNGKIRPMRSGAGAVGIMQVVPTVWRGFYDPKPLEADIRYNATAGSEILQHYLERYAIRKGEHKHAGNIENLARATYAAYNGGPRQLSRYRTKNTPQSLKDIDDAFWDKYRQIRKGDELAVINCYTT
;
A
#
# COMPACT_ATOMS: atom_id res chain seq x y z
N MET A 1 12.53 14.17 16.29
CA MET A 1 12.05 13.36 15.16
C MET A 1 12.20 14.17 13.89
N PRO A 2 12.97 13.76 12.89
CA PRO A 2 13.14 14.50 11.63
C PRO A 2 11.92 14.31 10.73
N ILE A 3 11.48 15.40 10.09
CA ILE A 3 10.50 15.43 9.01
C ILE A 3 11.23 16.00 7.80
N ALA A 4 11.22 15.29 6.67
CA ALA A 4 11.87 15.72 5.45
C ALA A 4 10.83 16.24 4.44
N PHE A 5 11.15 17.36 3.80
CA PHE A 5 10.43 17.94 2.68
C PHE A 5 11.37 17.92 1.48
N ASP A 6 11.05 17.11 0.49
CA ASP A 6 11.89 16.95 -0.70
C ASP A 6 11.76 18.11 -1.69
N VAL A 7 12.64 18.13 -2.68
CA VAL A 7 12.68 19.18 -3.70
C VAL A 7 11.40 19.23 -4.53
N ASP A 8 10.73 18.09 -4.76
CA ASP A 8 9.51 18.05 -5.58
C ASP A 8 8.36 18.72 -4.86
N PHE A 9 8.20 18.46 -3.55
CA PHE A 9 7.24 19.17 -2.70
C PHE A 9 7.53 20.68 -2.67
N LEU A 10 8.80 21.07 -2.47
CA LEU A 10 9.20 22.47 -2.43
C LEU A 10 9.00 23.17 -3.79
N THR A 11 9.21 22.46 -4.89
CA THR A 11 8.91 22.96 -6.24
C THR A 11 7.43 23.27 -6.39
N THR A 12 6.57 22.34 -6.01
CA THR A 12 5.11 22.55 -6.05
C THR A 12 4.71 23.74 -5.19
N LEU A 13 5.24 23.84 -3.97
CA LEU A 13 4.96 24.95 -3.06
C LEU A 13 5.37 26.31 -3.65
N VAL A 14 6.54 26.40 -4.29
CA VAL A 14 7.03 27.61 -4.96
C VAL A 14 6.13 27.97 -6.15
N LEU A 15 5.72 26.99 -6.95
CA LEU A 15 4.82 27.20 -8.08
C LEU A 15 3.47 27.75 -7.61
N ASP A 16 2.87 27.14 -6.61
CA ASP A 16 1.55 27.50 -6.11
C ASP A 16 1.54 28.84 -5.35
N THR A 17 2.68 29.24 -4.78
CA THR A 17 2.77 30.49 -4.00
C THR A 17 3.24 31.68 -4.83
N VAL A 18 4.17 31.48 -5.75
CA VAL A 18 4.86 32.58 -6.45
C VAL A 18 4.57 32.62 -7.93
N PHE A 19 4.58 31.48 -8.62
CA PHE A 19 4.45 31.36 -10.08
C PHE A 19 3.03 30.96 -10.48
N THR A 20 2.06 31.70 -10.00
CA THR A 20 0.62 31.38 -10.07
C THR A 20 -0.05 31.74 -11.39
N GLU A 21 0.64 32.44 -12.31
CA GLU A 21 0.11 32.82 -13.62
C GLU A 21 0.33 31.68 -14.64
N ALA A 22 -0.30 31.79 -15.82
CA ALA A 22 -0.17 30.79 -16.88
C ALA A 22 1.31 30.53 -17.24
N ASP A 23 1.61 29.31 -17.66
CA ASP A 23 2.95 28.87 -18.05
C ASP A 23 4.02 29.03 -16.95
N GLN A 24 3.63 28.81 -15.68
CA GLN A 24 4.51 28.94 -14.52
C GLN A 24 5.21 30.31 -14.48
N THR A 25 4.42 31.36 -14.63
CA THR A 25 4.90 32.74 -14.70
C THR A 25 4.51 33.52 -13.44
N ALA A 26 5.37 34.44 -13.04
CA ALA A 26 5.14 35.40 -11.98
C ALA A 26 5.45 36.81 -12.49
N ARG A 27 4.45 37.67 -12.70
CA ARG A 27 4.69 39.07 -12.93
C ARG A 27 5.03 39.75 -11.61
N VAL A 28 6.33 39.85 -11.33
CA VAL A 28 6.86 40.34 -10.07
C VAL A 28 6.50 41.78 -9.84
N TRP A 29 6.64 42.61 -10.89
CA TRP A 29 6.34 44.02 -10.85
C TRP A 29 6.13 44.59 -12.25
N ALA A 30 5.23 45.56 -12.35
CA ALA A 30 5.08 46.42 -13.50
C ALA A 30 4.63 47.82 -13.03
N ASP A 31 5.12 48.86 -13.68
CA ASP A 31 4.62 50.23 -13.43
C ASP A 31 3.30 50.50 -14.17
N ALA A 32 2.61 51.57 -13.81
CA ALA A 32 1.33 51.92 -14.41
C ALA A 32 1.44 52.29 -15.90
N SER A 33 2.63 52.70 -16.36
CA SER A 33 2.87 53.06 -17.76
C SER A 33 3.18 51.85 -18.65
N GLY A 34 3.50 50.67 -18.07
CA GLY A 34 3.98 49.50 -18.77
C GLY A 34 5.41 49.59 -19.33
N CYS A 35 6.11 50.73 -19.07
CA CYS A 35 7.47 50.94 -19.51
C CYS A 35 8.51 50.14 -18.69
N ASN A 36 8.16 49.86 -17.44
CA ASN A 36 9.02 49.14 -16.51
C ASN A 36 8.31 47.91 -16.01
N SER A 37 8.95 46.74 -16.13
CA SER A 37 8.40 45.50 -15.65
C SER A 37 9.49 44.49 -15.36
N LEU A 38 9.21 43.54 -14.45
CA LEU A 38 9.99 42.39 -14.15
C LEU A 38 9.06 41.15 -14.07
N THR A 39 9.32 40.18 -14.91
CA THR A 39 8.61 38.88 -14.94
C THR A 39 9.60 37.76 -14.74
N LEU A 40 9.23 36.78 -13.94
CA LEU A 40 9.96 35.52 -13.75
C LEU A 40 9.11 34.37 -14.29
N SER A 41 9.75 33.37 -14.90
CA SER A 41 9.06 32.20 -15.46
C SER A 41 9.89 30.93 -15.38
N SER A 42 9.26 29.79 -15.56
CA SER A 42 9.90 28.46 -15.65
C SER A 42 10.90 28.21 -14.51
N PRO A 43 10.48 28.26 -13.24
CA PRO A 43 11.38 28.06 -12.10
C PRO A 43 11.89 26.61 -12.07
N THR A 44 13.16 26.46 -11.71
CA THR A 44 13.76 25.18 -11.35
C THR A 44 14.23 25.30 -9.91
N VAL A 45 13.75 24.39 -9.06
CA VAL A 45 14.10 24.34 -7.64
C VAL A 45 15.12 23.25 -7.40
N SER A 46 16.12 23.55 -6.60
CA SER A 46 17.12 22.60 -6.11
C SER A 46 17.50 22.97 -4.67
N ALA A 47 18.08 22.04 -3.94
CA ALA A 47 18.50 22.26 -2.57
C ALA A 47 19.91 21.73 -2.35
N ASP A 48 20.63 22.39 -1.45
CA ASP A 48 21.90 21.95 -0.90
C ASP A 48 22.02 22.37 0.58
N HIS A 49 23.16 22.14 1.18
CA HIS A 49 23.42 22.55 2.58
C HIS A 49 23.42 24.07 2.81
N GLN A 50 23.44 24.88 1.77
CA GLN A 50 23.40 26.35 1.87
C GLN A 50 21.97 26.89 1.88
N GLY A 51 21.02 26.17 1.23
CA GLY A 51 19.63 26.57 1.17
C GLY A 51 18.86 25.97 0.01
N LEU A 52 17.71 26.60 -0.26
CA LEU A 52 16.86 26.33 -1.41
C LEU A 52 17.24 27.29 -2.54
N HIS A 53 17.59 26.76 -3.69
CA HIS A 53 17.97 27.51 -4.88
C HIS A 53 16.80 27.51 -5.87
N ILE A 54 16.30 28.68 -6.20
CA ILE A 54 15.23 28.89 -7.17
C ILE A 54 15.81 29.62 -8.36
N LEU A 55 16.03 28.89 -9.46
CA LEU A 55 16.54 29.43 -10.72
C LEU A 55 15.37 29.61 -11.69
N SER A 56 15.12 30.83 -12.12
CA SER A 56 14.03 31.17 -13.04
C SER A 56 14.51 32.00 -14.22
N ARG A 57 13.81 31.91 -15.35
CA ARG A 57 14.01 32.85 -16.45
C ARG A 57 13.45 34.21 -16.05
N GLY A 58 14.21 35.28 -16.26
CA GLY A 58 13.84 36.63 -15.92
C GLY A 58 13.79 37.54 -17.15
N GLU A 59 12.67 38.22 -17.33
CA GLU A 59 12.50 39.26 -18.36
C GLU A 59 12.29 40.59 -17.68
N GLY A 60 13.16 41.56 -17.96
CA GLY A 60 13.12 42.93 -17.43
C GLY A 60 13.02 43.95 -18.53
N ARG A 61 12.14 44.94 -18.36
CA ARG A 61 12.07 46.11 -19.21
C ARG A 61 12.24 47.38 -18.36
N ALA A 62 13.13 48.24 -18.77
CA ALA A 62 13.37 49.51 -18.10
C ALA A 62 13.36 50.68 -19.11
N GLY A 63 12.53 51.69 -18.89
CA GLY A 63 12.41 52.81 -19.78
C GLY A 63 11.81 54.04 -19.07
N THR A 64 11.94 55.19 -19.69
CA THR A 64 11.34 56.43 -19.16
C THR A 64 9.97 56.65 -19.83
N PRO A 65 8.85 56.68 -19.07
CA PRO A 65 7.53 56.93 -19.65
C PRO A 65 7.40 58.39 -20.06
N VAL A 66 6.98 58.62 -21.31
CA VAL A 66 6.67 59.93 -21.85
C VAL A 66 5.34 59.86 -22.59
N GLY A 67 4.26 60.33 -21.95
CA GLY A 67 2.90 60.13 -22.45
C GLY A 67 2.55 58.66 -22.55
N THR A 68 2.17 58.21 -23.75
CA THR A 68 1.87 56.78 -24.06
C THR A 68 3.07 55.98 -24.57
N ASN A 69 4.24 56.58 -24.67
CA ASN A 69 5.46 55.98 -25.23
C ASN A 69 6.54 55.75 -24.18
N CYS A 70 7.39 54.76 -24.41
CA CYS A 70 8.59 54.52 -23.61
C CYS A 70 9.82 55.02 -24.34
N LEU A 71 10.56 55.93 -23.74
CA LEU A 71 11.86 56.38 -24.26
C LEU A 71 12.98 55.53 -23.72
N LEU A 72 13.95 55.20 -24.61
CA LEU A 72 15.17 54.44 -24.30
C LEU A 72 14.87 53.11 -23.55
N PRO A 73 14.00 52.25 -24.05
CA PRO A 73 13.73 50.99 -23.37
C PRO A 73 14.97 50.11 -23.40
N ILE A 74 15.43 49.69 -22.23
CA ILE A 74 16.41 48.64 -22.06
C ILE A 74 15.62 47.36 -21.80
N ALA A 75 15.82 46.34 -22.63
CA ALA A 75 15.32 45.01 -22.38
C ALA A 75 16.46 44.12 -21.86
N TRP A 76 16.17 43.32 -20.87
CA TRP A 76 17.04 42.30 -20.33
C TRP A 76 16.32 40.97 -20.31
N ASP A 77 16.99 39.95 -20.79
CA ASP A 77 16.57 38.56 -20.73
C ASP A 77 17.75 37.73 -20.16
N GLY A 78 17.47 36.86 -19.19
CA GLY A 78 18.51 36.11 -18.52
C GLY A 78 17.93 35.19 -17.44
N LEU A 79 18.79 34.76 -16.54
CA LEU A 79 18.41 33.91 -15.42
C LEU A 79 18.55 34.67 -14.10
N VAL A 80 17.58 34.46 -13.22
CA VAL A 80 17.54 34.97 -11.85
C VAL A 80 17.61 33.77 -10.92
N GLU A 81 18.66 33.70 -10.12
CA GLU A 81 18.80 32.76 -9.02
C GLU A 81 18.48 33.47 -7.72
N ILE A 82 17.63 32.85 -6.90
CA ILE A 82 17.32 33.31 -5.54
C ILE A 82 17.63 32.15 -4.60
N VAL A 83 18.42 32.45 -3.56
CA VAL A 83 18.80 31.47 -2.53
C VAL A 83 18.07 31.80 -1.26
N GLU A 84 17.31 30.84 -0.75
CA GLU A 84 16.51 30.98 0.48
C GLU A 84 17.02 30.06 1.57
N LYS A 85 16.98 30.53 2.80
CA LYS A 85 17.27 29.73 4.00
C LYS A 85 15.99 29.46 4.77
N PRO A 86 15.72 28.20 5.12
CA PRO A 86 14.59 27.89 5.97
C PRO A 86 14.84 28.34 7.40
N ARG A 87 13.82 28.89 8.05
CA ARG A 87 13.82 29.22 9.47
C ARG A 87 12.48 28.86 10.12
N LEU A 88 12.48 28.65 11.41
CA LEU A 88 11.24 28.46 12.15
C LEU A 88 10.53 29.81 12.34
N SER A 89 9.20 29.81 12.25
CA SER A 89 8.37 30.93 12.67
C SER A 89 8.50 31.20 14.18
N ALA A 90 8.09 32.38 14.61
CA ALA A 90 8.21 32.79 16.03
C ALA A 90 7.44 31.86 16.99
N ASP A 91 6.35 31.27 16.53
CA ASP A 91 5.51 30.30 17.27
C ASP A 91 5.99 28.84 17.12
N ALA A 92 7.07 28.62 16.35
CA ALA A 92 7.58 27.28 16.02
C ALA A 92 6.52 26.33 15.40
N GLY A 93 5.51 26.89 14.74
CA GLY A 93 4.44 26.15 14.08
C GLY A 93 4.54 26.13 12.56
N ALA A 94 5.48 26.91 11.98
CA ALA A 94 5.68 26.95 10.54
C ALA A 94 7.16 27.06 10.17
N ILE A 95 7.47 26.70 8.93
CA ILE A 95 8.77 26.93 8.29
C ILE A 95 8.60 28.08 7.31
N GLU A 96 9.36 29.13 7.51
CA GLU A 96 9.45 30.30 6.67
C GLU A 96 10.75 30.28 5.88
N PHE A 97 10.73 30.87 4.70
CA PHE A 97 11.91 30.99 3.86
C PHE A 97 12.34 32.45 3.78
N GLU A 98 13.62 32.69 4.01
CA GLU A 98 14.19 34.03 3.95
C GLU A 98 15.26 34.07 2.86
N VAL A 99 15.11 35.01 1.92
CA VAL A 99 16.09 35.21 0.86
C VAL A 99 17.42 35.63 1.47
N SER A 100 18.44 34.77 1.31
CA SER A 100 19.79 35.01 1.78
C SER A 100 20.70 35.62 0.72
N ASP A 101 20.48 35.26 -0.55
CA ASP A 101 21.23 35.78 -1.68
C ASP A 101 20.41 35.78 -2.97
N SER A 102 20.86 36.55 -3.98
CA SER A 102 20.30 36.51 -5.33
C SER A 102 21.32 36.92 -6.38
N ASN A 103 21.32 36.23 -7.50
CA ASN A 103 22.27 36.42 -8.59
C ASN A 103 21.53 36.56 -9.93
N LEU A 104 22.12 37.37 -10.83
CA LEU A 104 21.69 37.48 -12.20
C LEU A 104 22.73 36.87 -13.13
N TYR A 105 22.25 36.07 -14.08
CA TYR A 105 23.08 35.47 -15.10
C TYR A 105 22.55 35.77 -16.48
N LYS A 106 23.43 35.77 -17.48
CA LYS A 106 23.04 35.70 -18.88
C LYS A 106 22.53 34.28 -19.20
N GLU A 107 21.94 34.08 -20.39
CA GLU A 107 21.51 32.75 -20.84
C GLU A 107 22.62 31.70 -20.82
N ASP A 108 23.89 32.13 -21.03
CA ASP A 108 25.07 31.26 -20.96
C ASP A 108 25.62 31.03 -19.53
N ARG A 109 24.83 31.38 -18.53
CA ARG A 109 25.15 31.30 -17.08
C ARG A 109 26.36 32.13 -16.64
N GLN A 110 26.82 33.10 -17.43
CA GLN A 110 27.80 34.06 -16.95
C GLN A 110 27.14 35.16 -16.13
N PRO A 111 27.80 35.68 -15.07
CA PRO A 111 27.25 36.77 -14.26
C PRO A 111 26.86 37.98 -15.09
N ALA A 112 25.66 38.50 -14.85
CA ALA A 112 25.15 39.69 -15.52
C ALA A 112 25.22 40.91 -14.60
N LEU A 113 25.89 41.97 -15.04
CA LEU A 113 25.96 43.24 -14.30
C LEU A 113 24.86 44.21 -14.73
N GLN A 114 23.63 43.95 -14.32
CA GLN A 114 22.43 44.76 -14.61
C GLN A 114 21.88 45.38 -13.31
N THR A 115 22.50 46.43 -12.84
CA THR A 115 22.19 47.08 -11.55
C THR A 115 20.71 47.41 -11.37
N THR A 116 20.03 47.92 -12.42
CA THR A 116 18.62 48.31 -12.36
C THR A 116 17.72 47.05 -12.14
N ILE A 117 17.93 46.00 -12.92
CA ILE A 117 17.16 44.77 -12.82
C ILE A 117 17.41 44.08 -11.46
N TRP A 118 18.65 44.03 -11.02
CA TRP A 118 19.01 43.49 -9.72
C TRP A 118 18.35 44.23 -8.54
N ASN A 119 18.27 45.56 -8.60
CA ASN A 119 17.55 46.36 -7.62
C ASN A 119 16.02 46.03 -7.62
N TRP A 120 15.45 45.74 -8.78
CA TRP A 120 14.06 45.32 -8.87
C TRP A 120 13.86 43.88 -8.33
N VAL A 121 14.76 42.96 -8.59
CA VAL A 121 14.73 41.62 -7.96
C VAL A 121 14.72 41.78 -6.45
N LYS A 122 15.63 42.53 -5.87
CA LYS A 122 15.66 42.77 -4.42
C LYS A 122 14.39 43.44 -3.90
N LYS A 123 13.91 44.45 -4.61
CA LYS A 123 12.78 45.23 -4.13
C LYS A 123 11.44 44.52 -4.27
N TYR A 124 11.24 43.74 -5.33
CA TYR A 124 9.95 43.21 -5.71
C TYR A 124 9.88 41.68 -5.73
N ALA A 125 10.95 40.98 -6.13
CA ALA A 125 10.97 39.52 -6.12
C ALA A 125 11.21 38.94 -4.72
N HIS A 126 12.19 39.44 -3.97
CA HIS A 126 12.46 38.94 -2.61
C HIS A 126 11.22 38.94 -1.70
N PRO A 127 10.41 40.02 -1.60
CA PRO A 127 9.22 40.00 -0.77
C PRO A 127 8.14 39.01 -1.22
N ARG A 128 8.14 38.61 -2.51
CA ARG A 128 7.25 37.55 -3.01
C ARG A 128 7.77 36.17 -2.66
N MET A 129 9.06 35.95 -2.80
CA MET A 129 9.70 34.70 -2.42
C MET A 129 9.55 34.43 -0.91
N ASN A 130 9.74 35.44 -0.07
CA ASN A 130 9.53 35.34 1.38
C ASN A 130 8.06 35.01 1.79
N ARG A 131 7.13 34.89 0.85
CA ARG A 131 5.77 34.38 1.12
C ARG A 131 5.70 32.87 1.12
N VAL A 132 6.70 32.20 0.57
CA VAL A 132 6.79 30.75 0.60
C VAL A 132 6.85 30.32 2.06
N ARG A 133 5.93 29.47 2.47
CA ARG A 133 5.79 29.05 3.86
C ARG A 133 5.17 27.67 3.94
N ILE A 134 5.66 26.84 4.83
CA ILE A 134 5.03 25.57 5.18
C ILE A 134 4.37 25.75 6.55
N ASP A 135 3.04 25.81 6.58
CA ASP A 135 2.28 25.91 7.83
C ASP A 135 2.02 24.52 8.38
N LEU A 136 2.65 24.21 9.51
CA LEU A 136 2.51 22.94 10.22
C LEU A 136 1.63 23.05 11.46
N ASN A 137 1.06 24.22 11.76
CA ASN A 137 0.16 24.37 12.91
C ASN A 137 -1.02 23.40 12.87
N PRO A 138 -1.74 23.24 11.73
CA PRO A 138 -2.82 22.27 11.67
C PRO A 138 -2.35 20.84 11.97
N ALA A 139 -1.21 20.44 11.41
CA ALA A 139 -0.62 19.13 11.65
C ALA A 139 -0.18 18.92 13.11
N LEU A 140 0.38 19.94 13.75
CA LEU A 140 0.76 19.91 15.16
C LEU A 140 -0.47 19.81 16.08
N ASP A 141 -1.56 20.52 15.74
CA ASP A 141 -2.81 20.46 16.51
C ASP A 141 -3.50 19.11 16.35
N ASP A 142 -3.47 18.53 15.17
CA ASP A 142 -3.92 17.17 14.93
C ASP A 142 -3.11 16.15 15.75
N LEU A 143 -1.78 16.27 15.76
CA LEU A 143 -0.90 15.46 16.61
C LEU A 143 -1.23 15.60 18.10
N ARG A 144 -1.39 16.83 18.60
CA ARG A 144 -1.77 17.09 20.00
C ARG A 144 -3.10 16.43 20.36
N SER A 145 -4.06 16.44 19.45
CA SER A 145 -5.36 15.79 19.63
C SER A 145 -5.30 14.27 19.56
N LEU A 146 -4.31 13.73 18.83
CA LEU A 146 -4.15 12.31 18.56
C LEU A 146 -3.41 11.58 19.69
N ILE A 147 -2.29 12.13 20.17
CA ILE A 147 -1.38 11.51 21.16
C ILE A 147 -2.12 10.98 22.39
N PRO A 148 -3.07 11.70 22.98
CA PRO A 148 -3.81 11.20 24.16
C PRO A 148 -4.58 9.89 23.91
N GLY A 149 -4.99 9.64 22.67
CA GLY A 149 -5.72 8.43 22.28
C GLY A 149 -4.85 7.16 22.20
N PHE A 150 -3.52 7.32 22.25
CA PHE A 150 -2.56 6.21 22.22
C PHE A 150 -1.89 5.95 23.58
N LEU A 151 -2.22 6.73 24.59
CA LEU A 151 -1.61 6.61 25.90
C LEU A 151 -2.64 6.11 26.93
N PRO A 152 -2.24 5.31 27.91
CA PRO A 152 -3.15 4.79 28.91
C PRO A 152 -3.85 5.92 29.69
N ALA A 153 -5.09 5.70 30.08
CA ALA A 153 -5.89 6.68 30.82
C ALA A 153 -5.25 7.13 32.14
N ASN A 154 -4.37 6.33 32.73
CA ASN A 154 -3.63 6.61 33.94
C ASN A 154 -2.34 7.43 33.75
N ALA A 155 -1.90 7.64 32.49
CA ALA A 155 -0.70 8.40 32.13
C ALA A 155 -0.93 9.93 32.02
N GLY A 156 -1.96 10.47 32.67
CA GLY A 156 -2.50 11.83 32.43
C GLY A 156 -1.52 12.99 32.61
N GLU A 157 -0.47 12.87 33.44
CA GLU A 157 0.54 13.92 33.60
C GLU A 157 1.63 13.85 32.51
N ASP A 158 2.06 12.65 32.16
CA ASP A 158 3.03 12.44 31.08
C ASP A 158 2.44 12.75 29.72
N VAL A 159 1.16 12.41 29.51
CA VAL A 159 0.41 12.78 28.30
C VAL A 159 0.38 14.29 28.13
N ARG A 160 0.02 15.04 29.17
CA ARG A 160 -0.01 16.50 29.10
C ARG A 160 1.35 17.09 28.79
N ARG A 161 2.41 16.58 29.44
CA ARG A 161 3.78 17.05 29.18
C ARG A 161 4.20 16.84 27.72
N ILE A 162 3.92 15.66 27.15
CA ILE A 162 4.22 15.35 25.75
C ILE A 162 3.44 16.29 24.82
N VAL A 163 2.13 16.44 25.02
CA VAL A 163 1.25 17.26 24.20
C VAL A 163 1.62 18.74 24.25
N ASP A 164 1.83 19.26 25.47
CA ASP A 164 2.12 20.68 25.67
C ASP A 164 3.52 21.08 25.18
N SER A 165 4.47 20.13 25.19
CA SER A 165 5.85 20.37 24.74
C SER A 165 6.08 20.11 23.25
N LEU A 166 5.07 19.61 22.54
CA LEU A 166 5.18 19.27 21.11
C LEU A 166 5.38 20.54 20.26
N ARG A 167 6.56 20.65 19.63
CA ARG A 167 6.93 21.79 18.78
C ARG A 167 7.99 21.43 17.73
N LEU A 168 8.12 22.27 16.73
CA LEU A 168 9.30 22.23 15.88
C LEU A 168 10.50 22.79 16.66
N SER A 169 11.61 22.10 16.65
CA SER A 169 12.82 22.48 17.40
C SER A 169 13.98 22.95 16.54
N ALA A 170 14.02 22.51 15.28
CA ALA A 170 15.05 22.89 14.35
C ALA A 170 14.55 22.73 12.89
N VAL A 171 15.13 23.52 11.99
CA VAL A 171 15.02 23.33 10.54
C VAL A 171 16.37 23.55 9.89
N ALA A 172 16.72 22.73 8.92
CA ALA A 172 17.98 22.84 8.20
C ALA A 172 17.82 22.41 6.73
N PRO A 173 18.56 23.04 5.81
CA PRO A 173 18.62 22.56 4.43
C PRO A 173 19.42 21.26 4.33
N SER A 174 19.11 20.45 3.32
CA SER A 174 19.78 19.18 3.02
C SER A 174 19.98 19.04 1.51
N GLU A 175 20.73 18.04 1.06
CA GLU A 175 21.00 17.82 -0.38
C GLU A 175 19.74 17.56 -1.22
N ASN A 176 18.65 17.04 -0.59
CA ASN A 176 17.42 16.66 -1.28
C ASN A 176 16.20 17.50 -0.85
N GLY A 177 16.40 18.66 -0.21
CA GLY A 177 15.31 19.51 0.27
C GLY A 177 15.61 20.15 1.62
N ILE A 178 14.65 20.14 2.54
CA ILE A 178 14.82 20.62 3.91
C ILE A 178 14.40 19.57 4.93
N SER A 179 15.00 19.60 6.10
CA SER A 179 14.65 18.74 7.24
C SER A 179 14.22 19.60 8.41
N ALA A 180 13.05 19.31 8.98
CA ALA A 180 12.58 19.90 10.23
C ALA A 180 12.61 18.84 11.34
N THR A 181 12.84 19.28 12.58
CA THR A 181 12.85 18.39 13.75
C THR A 181 11.67 18.70 14.65
N LEU A 182 10.79 17.72 14.80
CA LEU A 182 9.73 17.74 15.81
C LEU A 182 10.31 17.23 17.13
N ALA A 183 10.06 17.95 18.22
CA ALA A 183 10.49 17.60 19.58
C ALA A 183 9.35 17.66 20.57
N PHE A 184 9.39 16.80 21.57
CA PHE A 184 8.52 16.82 22.73
C PHE A 184 9.29 16.33 23.97
N GLU A 185 8.80 16.66 25.15
CA GLU A 185 9.44 16.31 26.40
C GLU A 185 8.82 15.04 26.98
N VAL A 186 9.67 14.10 27.37
CA VAL A 186 9.30 12.86 28.07
C VAL A 186 9.78 12.90 29.49
N GLY A 187 9.00 12.35 30.40
CA GLY A 187 9.43 12.16 31.78
C GLY A 187 10.64 11.21 31.88
N PRO A 188 11.38 11.22 32.98
CA PRO A 188 12.47 10.29 33.21
C PRO A 188 11.95 8.85 33.14
N ALA A 189 12.58 8.01 32.33
CA ALA A 189 12.24 6.60 32.22
C ALA A 189 12.40 5.94 33.61
N GLN A 190 11.33 5.35 34.14
CA GLN A 190 11.46 4.48 35.30
C GLN A 190 12.10 3.16 34.83
N PRO A 191 13.12 2.63 35.53
CA PRO A 191 13.67 1.33 35.20
C PRO A 191 12.54 0.30 35.33
N GLY A 192 12.12 -0.24 34.20
CA GLY A 192 11.13 -1.31 34.17
C GLY A 192 11.64 -2.53 34.94
N ALA A 193 10.80 -3.16 35.73
CA ALA A 193 11.08 -4.49 36.25
C ALA A 193 11.35 -5.44 35.06
N ALA A 194 12.29 -6.37 35.23
CA ALA A 194 12.54 -7.41 34.23
C ALA A 194 11.21 -8.11 33.89
N PRO A 195 10.93 -8.38 32.59
CA PRO A 195 9.69 -9.05 32.22
C PRO A 195 9.57 -10.37 32.99
N ALA A 196 8.45 -10.55 33.72
CA ALA A 196 8.12 -11.83 34.30
C ALA A 196 7.87 -12.84 33.14
N GLU A 197 8.15 -14.13 33.38
CA GLU A 197 7.80 -15.20 32.46
C GLU A 197 6.27 -15.20 32.28
N GLU A 198 5.81 -14.84 31.08
CA GLU A 198 4.38 -14.70 30.82
C GLU A 198 3.73 -16.08 30.60
N LEU A 199 2.55 -16.24 31.18
CA LEU A 199 1.72 -17.43 30.99
C LEU A 199 1.07 -17.40 29.59
N PRO A 200 0.71 -18.58 29.02
CA PRO A 200 -0.07 -18.62 27.78
C PRO A 200 -1.35 -17.78 27.88
N LEU A 201 -1.71 -17.10 26.80
CA LEU A 201 -2.92 -16.27 26.73
C LEU A 201 -4.18 -17.05 27.09
N THR A 202 -5.03 -16.47 27.91
CA THR A 202 -6.38 -16.95 28.17
C THR A 202 -7.27 -16.80 26.93
N ASP A 203 -8.40 -17.52 26.89
CA ASP A 203 -9.36 -17.38 25.78
C ASP A 203 -9.89 -15.94 25.63
N GLU A 204 -10.03 -15.19 26.75
CA GLU A 204 -10.43 -13.78 26.73
C GLU A 204 -9.36 -12.88 26.13
N GLU A 205 -8.11 -13.08 26.48
CA GLU A 205 -6.96 -12.34 25.92
C GLU A 205 -6.78 -12.65 24.44
N LEU A 206 -6.98 -13.91 24.02
CA LEU A 206 -6.94 -14.30 22.60
C LEU A 206 -8.06 -13.63 21.80
N LEU A 207 -9.27 -13.51 22.35
CA LEU A 207 -10.38 -12.78 21.72
C LEU A 207 -10.08 -11.28 21.62
N ALA A 208 -9.49 -10.68 22.67
CA ALA A 208 -9.08 -9.27 22.65
C ALA A 208 -7.99 -9.01 21.61
N LEU A 209 -7.00 -9.90 21.51
CA LEU A 209 -5.96 -9.86 20.48
C LEU A 209 -6.54 -9.93 19.07
N GLN A 210 -7.48 -10.86 18.83
CA GLN A 210 -8.16 -10.97 17.55
C GLN A 210 -8.98 -9.71 17.20
N ALA A 211 -9.65 -9.11 18.20
CA ALA A 211 -10.40 -7.87 18.00
C ALA A 211 -9.47 -6.68 17.71
N SER A 212 -8.34 -6.60 18.41
CA SER A 212 -7.30 -5.61 18.14
C SER A 212 -6.75 -5.77 16.73
N TRP A 213 -6.41 -6.98 16.34
CA TRP A 213 -5.94 -7.28 15.00
C TRP A 213 -6.91 -6.85 13.91
N ARG A 214 -8.21 -7.18 14.03
CA ARG A 214 -9.22 -6.79 13.03
C ARG A 214 -9.24 -5.28 12.80
N ARG A 215 -9.12 -4.50 13.85
CA ARG A 215 -9.01 -3.03 13.75
C ARG A 215 -7.77 -2.59 12.99
N TRP A 216 -6.63 -3.20 13.29
CA TRP A 216 -5.36 -2.91 12.63
C TRP A 216 -5.35 -3.32 11.16
N ASP A 217 -5.84 -4.50 10.84
CA ASP A 217 -5.92 -4.95 9.45
C ASP A 217 -6.86 -4.06 8.62
N ALA A 218 -8.00 -3.63 9.20
CA ALA A 218 -8.88 -2.68 8.55
C ALA A 218 -8.17 -1.35 8.28
N PHE A 219 -7.53 -0.79 9.30
CA PHE A 219 -6.79 0.46 9.19
C PHE A 219 -5.64 0.40 8.17
N ILE A 220 -4.78 -0.61 8.26
CA ILE A 220 -3.67 -0.78 7.30
C ILE A 220 -4.19 -0.98 5.88
N THR A 221 -5.25 -1.77 5.71
CA THR A 221 -5.90 -1.97 4.41
C THR A 221 -6.41 -0.66 3.84
N PHE A 222 -7.06 0.17 4.65
CA PHE A 222 -7.54 1.49 4.26
C PHE A 222 -6.38 2.38 3.79
N ILE A 223 -5.31 2.50 4.58
CA ILE A 223 -4.14 3.32 4.25
C ILE A 223 -3.48 2.84 2.94
N ILE A 224 -3.23 1.54 2.84
CA ILE A 224 -2.58 0.94 1.66
C ILE A 224 -3.45 1.11 0.41
N LYS A 225 -4.76 0.87 0.50
CA LYS A 225 -5.70 1.05 -0.60
C LYS A 225 -5.63 2.48 -1.15
N HIS A 226 -5.83 3.46 -0.29
CA HIS A 226 -5.86 4.86 -0.72
C HIS A 226 -4.51 5.39 -1.19
N THR A 227 -3.41 4.91 -0.61
CA THR A 227 -2.06 5.23 -1.11
C THR A 227 -1.82 4.60 -2.49
N ALA A 228 -2.25 3.35 -2.71
CA ALA A 228 -2.13 2.68 -4.00
C ALA A 228 -2.97 3.33 -5.10
N LEU A 229 -4.17 3.82 -4.76
CA LEU A 229 -5.03 4.57 -5.68
C LEU A 229 -4.47 5.96 -6.02
N ALA A 230 -3.69 6.56 -5.12
CA ALA A 230 -3.09 7.87 -5.30
C ALA A 230 -1.80 7.84 -6.15
N THR A 231 -1.17 6.68 -6.35
CA THR A 231 0.09 6.58 -7.11
C THR A 231 -0.09 5.87 -8.46
N PRO A 232 0.38 6.46 -9.57
CA PRO A 232 0.44 5.78 -10.88
C PRO A 232 1.59 4.77 -10.95
N ASP A 233 2.58 4.82 -10.06
CA ASP A 233 3.76 3.98 -10.08
C ASP A 233 3.44 2.53 -9.70
N SER A 234 3.57 1.62 -10.66
CA SER A 234 3.29 0.20 -10.47
C SER A 234 4.27 -0.48 -9.50
N ALA A 235 5.51 0.00 -9.39
CA ALA A 235 6.48 -0.57 -8.46
C ALA A 235 6.12 -0.24 -7.01
N ARG A 236 5.68 0.99 -6.75
CA ARG A 236 5.17 1.39 -5.43
C ARG A 236 3.89 0.62 -5.07
N ARG A 237 2.96 0.43 -6.02
CA ARG A 237 1.76 -0.39 -5.78
C ARG A 237 2.11 -1.84 -5.44
N ASP A 238 3.07 -2.45 -6.14
CA ASP A 238 3.51 -3.81 -5.82
C ASP A 238 4.12 -3.89 -4.41
N GLU A 239 4.88 -2.89 -3.99
CA GLU A 239 5.44 -2.85 -2.63
C GLU A 239 4.36 -2.65 -1.56
N LEU A 240 3.36 -1.81 -1.80
CA LEU A 240 2.19 -1.67 -0.93
C LEU A 240 1.43 -2.99 -0.78
N PHE A 241 1.28 -3.72 -1.88
CA PHE A 241 0.67 -5.05 -1.86
C PHE A 241 1.50 -6.07 -1.05
N ASP A 242 2.83 -6.05 -1.22
CA ASP A 242 3.75 -6.86 -0.43
C ASP A 242 3.59 -6.59 1.06
N ILE A 243 3.54 -5.32 1.47
CA ILE A 243 3.36 -4.94 2.87
C ILE A 243 2.04 -5.49 3.41
N LEU A 244 0.95 -5.34 2.66
CA LEU A 244 -0.38 -5.82 3.07
C LEU A 244 -0.38 -7.34 3.27
N LEU A 245 0.09 -8.09 2.29
CA LEU A 245 0.10 -9.55 2.39
C LEU A 245 1.06 -10.06 3.46
N GLU A 246 2.28 -9.51 3.52
CA GLU A 246 3.26 -9.94 4.51
C GLU A 246 2.79 -9.69 5.94
N THR A 247 2.15 -8.55 6.19
CA THR A 247 1.56 -8.26 7.50
C THR A 247 0.51 -9.30 7.88
N ARG A 248 -0.34 -9.68 6.92
CA ARG A 248 -1.39 -10.68 7.13
C ARG A 248 -0.84 -12.10 7.32
N TYR A 249 0.18 -12.48 6.54
CA TYR A 249 0.84 -13.79 6.72
C TYR A 249 1.60 -13.88 8.03
N THR A 250 2.33 -12.83 8.41
CA THR A 250 3.09 -12.82 9.67
C THR A 250 2.16 -12.94 10.88
N LEU A 251 0.99 -12.31 10.84
CA LEU A 251 0.01 -12.53 11.89
C LEU A 251 -0.53 -13.95 11.91
N LEU A 252 -0.89 -14.49 10.74
CA LEU A 252 -1.37 -15.86 10.64
C LEU A 252 -0.37 -16.83 11.29
N ASP A 253 0.92 -16.64 10.99
CA ASP A 253 1.99 -17.41 11.60
C ASP A 253 2.05 -17.20 13.12
N ALA A 254 1.95 -15.97 13.59
CA ALA A 254 1.95 -15.66 15.03
C ALA A 254 0.76 -16.30 15.77
N LEU A 255 -0.45 -16.28 15.18
CA LEU A 255 -1.65 -16.89 15.76
C LEU A 255 -1.63 -18.44 15.74
N THR A 256 -0.82 -19.04 14.87
CA THR A 256 -0.67 -20.52 14.79
C THR A 256 0.45 -21.06 15.66
N GLN A 257 1.36 -20.21 16.15
CA GLN A 257 2.40 -20.60 17.09
C GLN A 257 1.83 -20.72 18.50
N THR A 258 2.20 -21.79 19.18
CA THR A 258 1.71 -22.14 20.53
C THR A 258 2.32 -21.24 21.62
N GLU A 259 3.41 -20.53 21.33
CA GLU A 259 4.11 -19.62 22.22
C GLU A 259 4.22 -18.25 21.52
N LEU A 260 3.38 -17.30 21.91
CA LEU A 260 3.58 -15.89 21.61
C LEU A 260 4.73 -15.39 22.48
N GLY A 261 5.80 -14.84 21.88
CA GLY A 261 6.89 -14.21 22.62
C GLY A 261 6.40 -13.05 23.49
N ALA A 262 7.21 -12.66 24.47
CA ALA A 262 6.92 -11.52 25.34
C ALA A 262 6.84 -10.22 24.50
N GLY A 263 5.63 -9.76 24.16
CA GLY A 263 5.38 -8.54 23.40
C GLY A 263 3.99 -8.52 22.76
N ASP A 264 3.52 -7.32 22.37
CA ASP A 264 2.30 -7.17 21.57
C ASP A 264 2.62 -7.41 20.09
N PRO A 265 2.27 -8.58 19.51
CA PRO A 265 2.60 -8.90 18.12
C PRO A 265 1.90 -7.98 17.11
N VAL A 266 0.76 -7.41 17.46
CA VAL A 266 0.03 -6.45 16.61
C VAL A 266 0.80 -5.15 16.52
N ARG A 267 1.32 -4.66 17.64
CA ARG A 267 2.16 -3.46 17.70
C ARG A 267 3.46 -3.64 16.89
N GLU A 268 4.16 -4.76 17.08
CA GLU A 268 5.39 -5.05 16.34
C GLU A 268 5.16 -5.11 14.84
N LEU A 269 4.07 -5.74 14.40
CA LEU A 269 3.67 -5.81 13.01
C LEU A 269 3.34 -4.43 12.43
N PHE A 270 2.65 -3.57 13.21
CA PHE A 270 2.39 -2.21 12.78
C PHE A 270 3.69 -1.43 12.57
N LEU A 271 4.60 -1.45 13.54
CA LEU A 271 5.88 -0.74 13.44
C LEU A 271 6.72 -1.24 12.26
N ALA A 272 6.75 -2.56 12.03
CA ALA A 272 7.44 -3.15 10.89
C ALA A 272 6.81 -2.75 9.54
N ALA A 273 5.48 -2.76 9.46
CA ALA A 273 4.74 -2.29 8.28
C ALA A 273 4.97 -0.79 8.04
N TRP A 274 4.93 0.00 9.10
CA TRP A 274 5.12 1.45 9.04
C TRP A 274 6.51 1.85 8.53
N GLN A 275 7.56 1.16 8.94
CA GLN A 275 8.92 1.41 8.43
C GLN A 275 9.03 1.33 6.91
N ARG A 276 8.18 0.51 6.27
CA ARG A 276 8.14 0.35 4.81
C ARG A 276 7.12 1.28 4.16
N LEU A 277 6.00 1.55 4.82
CA LEU A 277 4.95 2.45 4.31
C LEU A 277 5.40 3.91 4.27
N ALA A 278 6.08 4.39 5.31
CA ALA A 278 6.43 5.80 5.44
C ALA A 278 7.24 6.36 4.25
N PRO A 279 8.28 5.69 3.73
CA PRO A 279 9.00 6.16 2.54
C PRO A 279 8.12 6.22 1.28
N ILE A 280 7.23 5.23 1.09
CA ILE A 280 6.33 5.19 -0.07
C ILE A 280 5.33 6.34 0.03
N MET A 281 4.75 6.55 1.20
CA MET A 281 3.80 7.65 1.44
C MET A 281 4.47 9.02 1.29
N GLY A 282 5.72 9.16 1.73
CA GLY A 282 6.53 10.36 1.51
C GLY A 282 6.67 10.67 0.03
N ALA A 283 7.04 9.69 -0.78
CA ALA A 283 7.15 9.84 -2.22
C ALA A 283 5.79 10.14 -2.90
N VAL A 284 4.70 9.51 -2.43
CA VAL A 284 3.35 9.80 -2.94
C VAL A 284 2.90 11.21 -2.53
N SER A 285 3.23 11.67 -1.33
CA SER A 285 2.90 13.03 -0.87
C SER A 285 3.52 14.10 -1.77
N SER A 286 4.74 13.88 -2.24
CA SER A 286 5.43 14.77 -3.17
C SER A 286 4.74 14.82 -4.54
N ASP A 287 4.19 13.71 -5.02
CA ASP A 287 3.49 13.62 -6.30
C ASP A 287 2.08 14.27 -6.27
N LEU A 288 1.48 14.47 -5.09
CA LEU A 288 0.08 14.91 -4.93
C LEU A 288 -0.14 16.43 -4.91
N GLY A 289 0.94 17.23 -4.81
CA GLY A 289 0.85 18.69 -4.70
C GLY A 289 0.54 19.18 -3.27
N ASP A 290 0.26 20.48 -3.13
CA ASP A 290 0.32 21.24 -1.88
C ASP A 290 -0.57 20.72 -0.73
N GLN A 291 -1.88 20.75 -0.91
CA GLN A 291 -2.82 20.47 0.18
C GLN A 291 -2.92 18.99 0.52
N ARG A 292 -2.96 18.10 -0.49
CA ARG A 292 -3.02 16.66 -0.28
C ARG A 292 -1.68 16.12 0.22
N GLY A 293 -0.56 16.63 -0.31
CA GLY A 293 0.77 16.30 0.15
C GLY A 293 0.95 16.63 1.63
N LEU A 294 0.48 17.80 2.10
CA LEU A 294 0.53 18.18 3.52
C LEU A 294 -0.29 17.23 4.42
N GLN A 295 -1.46 16.76 3.96
CA GLN A 295 -2.26 15.78 4.71
C GLN A 295 -1.52 14.45 4.88
N PHE A 296 -0.88 13.95 3.82
CA PHE A 296 -0.04 12.75 3.89
C PHE A 296 1.16 12.94 4.83
N LEU A 297 1.83 14.10 4.76
CA LEU A 297 2.94 14.43 5.66
C LEU A 297 2.50 14.52 7.12
N SER A 298 1.33 15.09 7.39
CA SER A 298 0.75 15.14 8.73
C SER A 298 0.51 13.74 9.29
N PHE A 299 -0.04 12.85 8.46
CA PHE A 299 -0.23 11.45 8.82
C PHE A 299 1.10 10.73 9.09
N ILE A 300 2.11 10.93 8.22
CA ILE A 300 3.45 10.37 8.40
C ILE A 300 4.07 10.85 9.72
N ALA A 301 3.99 12.16 9.99
CA ALA A 301 4.51 12.75 11.23
C ALA A 301 3.82 12.16 12.48
N ALA A 302 2.50 11.94 12.41
CA ALA A 302 1.74 11.31 13.49
C ALA A 302 2.22 9.88 13.77
N ALA A 303 2.38 9.08 12.75
CA ALA A 303 2.80 7.69 12.90
C ALA A 303 4.28 7.56 13.31
N ASP A 304 5.14 8.47 12.85
CA ASP A 304 6.54 8.55 13.31
C ASP A 304 6.62 9.03 14.78
N ALA A 305 5.71 9.89 15.22
CA ALA A 305 5.61 10.26 16.63
C ALA A 305 5.22 9.06 17.51
N LEU A 306 4.28 8.24 17.05
CA LEU A 306 3.92 6.99 17.72
C LEU A 306 5.11 6.02 17.82
N LYS A 307 5.88 5.89 16.72
CA LYS A 307 7.11 5.10 16.72
C LYS A 307 8.16 5.64 17.67
N ALA A 308 8.31 6.96 17.78
CA ALA A 308 9.21 7.58 18.73
C ALA A 308 8.77 7.33 20.18
N LEU A 309 7.47 7.42 20.47
CA LEU A 309 6.89 7.07 21.77
C LEU A 309 7.15 5.61 22.15
N ASP A 310 7.12 4.71 21.17
CA ASP A 310 7.45 3.29 21.35
C ASP A 310 8.89 3.08 21.82
N HIS A 311 9.85 3.86 21.30
CA HIS A 311 11.26 3.77 21.68
C HIS A 311 11.57 4.30 23.08
N ILE A 312 10.67 5.10 23.68
CA ILE A 312 10.86 5.70 25.01
C ILE A 312 10.58 4.69 26.12
N GLY A 313 10.04 3.56 25.78
CA GLY A 313 10.08 2.38 26.61
C GLY A 313 8.74 1.84 27.08
N PRO A 314 8.77 0.63 27.59
CA PRO A 314 7.63 -0.08 28.17
C PRO A 314 7.03 0.64 29.40
N ALA A 315 7.68 1.71 29.89
CA ALA A 315 7.24 2.46 31.07
C ALA A 315 5.98 3.31 30.86
N VAL A 316 5.66 3.69 29.61
CA VAL A 316 4.49 4.53 29.34
C VAL A 316 3.30 3.73 28.83
N GLY A 317 3.47 2.48 28.39
CA GLY A 317 2.45 1.58 27.82
C GLY A 317 1.54 2.37 26.87
N TRP A 318 1.58 2.14 25.57
CA TRP A 318 0.63 2.80 24.70
C TRP A 318 -0.44 1.83 24.23
N GLU A 319 -1.69 2.28 24.29
CA GLU A 319 -2.83 1.55 23.79
C GLU A 319 -3.35 2.23 22.52
N VAL A 320 -3.75 1.42 21.55
CA VAL A 320 -4.33 1.94 20.32
C VAL A 320 -5.83 1.99 20.44
N SER A 321 -6.37 3.19 20.69
CA SER A 321 -7.81 3.36 20.72
C SER A 321 -8.40 3.39 19.29
N THR A 322 -9.62 2.89 19.17
CA THR A 322 -10.41 2.91 17.92
C THR A 322 -10.57 4.34 17.38
N ASP A 323 -10.76 5.32 18.27
CA ASP A 323 -10.94 6.72 17.88
C ASP A 323 -9.65 7.37 17.41
N ALA A 324 -8.50 6.99 17.99
CA ALA A 324 -7.21 7.47 17.53
C ALA A 324 -6.90 6.98 16.10
N LEU A 325 -7.16 5.71 15.79
CA LEU A 325 -7.00 5.17 14.43
C LEU A 325 -7.91 5.89 13.42
N ARG A 326 -9.18 6.15 13.79
CA ARG A 326 -10.09 6.91 12.93
C ARG A 326 -9.61 8.34 12.67
N ARG A 327 -9.08 9.01 13.70
CA ARG A 327 -8.50 10.35 13.55
C ARG A 327 -7.30 10.34 12.62
N MET A 328 -6.37 9.41 12.80
CA MET A 328 -5.21 9.25 11.91
C MET A 328 -5.63 9.07 10.45
N ALA A 329 -6.59 8.20 10.19
CA ALA A 329 -7.06 7.96 8.82
C ALA A 329 -7.71 9.22 8.22
N ARG A 330 -8.47 9.98 9.01
CA ARG A 330 -9.09 11.24 8.58
C ARG A 330 -8.08 12.37 8.34
N MET A 331 -6.95 12.38 9.03
CA MET A 331 -5.86 13.32 8.74
C MET A 331 -5.35 13.14 7.31
N MET A 332 -5.22 11.89 6.85
CA MET A 332 -4.78 11.59 5.49
C MET A 332 -5.87 11.88 4.45
N LEU A 333 -7.13 11.56 4.75
CA LEU A 333 -8.25 11.61 3.82
C LEU A 333 -9.52 12.19 4.46
N PRO A 334 -9.56 13.51 4.74
CA PRO A 334 -10.68 14.14 5.46
C PRO A 334 -12.01 14.10 4.70
N SER A 335 -11.99 13.93 3.39
CA SER A 335 -13.19 13.89 2.53
C SER A 335 -13.79 12.48 2.37
N VAL A 336 -13.11 11.43 2.81
CA VAL A 336 -13.60 10.05 2.64
C VAL A 336 -14.63 9.72 3.71
N GLN A 337 -15.80 9.23 3.27
CA GLN A 337 -16.93 8.86 4.15
C GLN A 337 -16.83 7.42 4.69
N GLU A 338 -15.92 6.62 4.14
CA GLU A 338 -15.69 5.24 4.57
C GLU A 338 -15.18 5.19 6.02
N ASP A 339 -15.69 4.26 6.83
CA ASP A 339 -15.09 4.01 8.15
C ASP A 339 -13.78 3.23 7.99
N PRO A 340 -12.62 3.82 8.31
CA PRO A 340 -11.31 3.19 8.12
C PRO A 340 -11.11 1.92 8.96
N LEU A 341 -12.01 1.64 9.90
CA LEU A 341 -11.98 0.46 10.76
C LEU A 341 -13.07 -0.56 10.43
N ASP A 342 -13.79 -0.38 9.31
CA ASP A 342 -14.76 -1.38 8.87
C ASP A 342 -14.03 -2.67 8.44
N TYR A 343 -14.08 -3.66 9.29
CA TYR A 343 -13.58 -5.01 9.00
C TYR A 343 -14.69 -5.83 8.35
N GLY A 344 -15.06 -5.48 7.13
CA GLY A 344 -16.04 -6.22 6.34
C GLY A 344 -15.42 -7.46 5.69
N ASP A 345 -16.20 -8.54 5.59
CA ASP A 345 -15.83 -9.74 4.82
C ASP A 345 -16.20 -9.62 3.34
N ARG A 346 -16.72 -8.46 2.92
CA ARG A 346 -17.15 -8.22 1.53
C ARG A 346 -15.94 -7.92 0.63
N ILE A 347 -16.14 -8.17 -0.67
CA ILE A 347 -15.19 -7.76 -1.70
C ILE A 347 -15.13 -6.23 -1.73
N ASP A 348 -13.92 -5.70 -1.69
CA ASP A 348 -13.61 -4.29 -1.92
C ASP A 348 -13.12 -4.12 -3.37
N SER A 349 -13.97 -3.56 -4.21
CA SER A 349 -13.66 -3.38 -5.64
C SER A 349 -12.49 -2.41 -5.86
N GLU A 350 -12.39 -1.36 -5.05
CA GLU A 350 -11.29 -0.39 -5.15
C GLU A 350 -9.95 -1.01 -4.75
N LEU A 351 -9.94 -1.86 -3.70
CA LEU A 351 -8.75 -2.61 -3.31
C LEU A 351 -8.33 -3.59 -4.42
N ARG A 352 -9.27 -4.30 -5.04
CA ARG A 352 -8.99 -5.20 -6.17
C ARG A 352 -8.41 -4.44 -7.36
N ASP A 353 -9.01 -3.29 -7.72
CA ASP A 353 -8.56 -2.45 -8.83
C ASP A 353 -7.18 -1.86 -8.58
N ALA A 354 -6.90 -1.41 -7.35
CA ALA A 354 -5.60 -0.87 -6.97
C ALA A 354 -4.44 -1.85 -7.21
N PHE A 355 -4.72 -3.16 -7.13
CA PHE A 355 -3.73 -4.23 -7.29
C PHE A 355 -3.94 -5.12 -8.52
N ASP A 356 -4.65 -4.62 -9.53
CA ASP A 356 -4.86 -5.30 -10.82
C ASP A 356 -5.63 -6.65 -10.75
N PHE A 357 -6.51 -6.82 -9.76
CA PHE A 357 -7.47 -7.92 -9.70
C PHE A 357 -8.78 -7.50 -10.38
N LYS A 358 -8.74 -7.34 -11.70
CA LYS A 358 -9.84 -6.75 -12.51
C LYS A 358 -11.00 -7.69 -12.84
N SER A 359 -10.86 -8.98 -12.59
CA SER A 359 -11.92 -9.93 -12.88
C SER A 359 -13.13 -9.69 -11.99
N GLU A 360 -14.32 -9.62 -12.56
CA GLU A 360 -15.53 -9.69 -11.75
C GLU A 360 -15.54 -11.00 -10.97
N PRO A 361 -15.73 -10.96 -9.64
CA PRO A 361 -15.92 -12.18 -8.86
C PRO A 361 -17.06 -12.98 -9.47
N LEU A 362 -16.89 -14.31 -9.58
CA LEU A 362 -17.97 -15.18 -10.08
C LEU A 362 -19.25 -14.87 -9.31
N PRO A 363 -20.38 -14.62 -10.00
CA PRO A 363 -21.65 -14.47 -9.32
C PRO A 363 -21.90 -15.72 -8.49
N PRO A 364 -22.40 -15.58 -7.24
CA PRO A 364 -22.71 -16.72 -6.41
C PRO A 364 -23.65 -17.66 -7.18
N VAL A 365 -23.37 -18.96 -7.15
CA VAL A 365 -24.25 -19.97 -7.75
C VAL A 365 -25.61 -19.83 -7.08
N PRO A 366 -26.70 -19.60 -7.83
CA PRO A 366 -28.02 -19.54 -7.24
C PRO A 366 -28.29 -20.85 -6.51
N PRO A 367 -28.92 -20.81 -5.31
CA PRO A 367 -29.23 -22.01 -4.55
C PRO A 367 -30.02 -22.97 -5.44
N SER A 368 -29.62 -24.25 -5.42
CA SER A 368 -30.28 -25.29 -6.20
C SER A 368 -31.79 -25.24 -5.99
N PRO A 369 -32.65 -25.40 -7.03
CA PRO A 369 -34.10 -25.27 -6.91
C PRO A 369 -34.71 -26.45 -6.15
N GLY A 370 -34.42 -26.55 -4.87
CA GLY A 370 -34.89 -27.58 -3.97
C GLY A 370 -35.56 -27.06 -2.69
N ALA A 371 -35.51 -25.75 -2.44
CA ALA A 371 -35.96 -25.19 -1.15
C ALA A 371 -37.17 -24.26 -1.21
N SER A 372 -37.88 -24.11 -2.32
CA SER A 372 -39.15 -23.39 -2.33
C SER A 372 -40.23 -24.09 -3.17
N ARG A 373 -41.10 -24.80 -2.47
CA ARG A 373 -42.35 -25.39 -3.00
C ARG A 373 -43.44 -24.33 -3.18
N LEU A 374 -43.20 -23.20 -3.84
CA LEU A 374 -44.27 -22.23 -4.16
C LEU A 374 -43.86 -21.40 -5.39
N TRP A 375 -43.93 -21.97 -6.61
CA TRP A 375 -44.35 -21.26 -7.82
C TRP A 375 -44.39 -22.20 -9.04
N PRO A 376 -45.56 -22.73 -9.44
CA PRO A 376 -45.66 -23.61 -10.60
C PRO A 376 -46.00 -22.92 -11.94
N PHE A 377 -46.06 -21.59 -12.06
CA PHE A 377 -46.68 -20.97 -13.23
C PHE A 377 -45.83 -20.05 -14.11
N LEU A 378 -44.48 -20.07 -14.04
CA LEU A 378 -43.66 -19.21 -14.90
C LEU A 378 -42.47 -19.90 -15.62
N SER A 379 -42.60 -21.21 -15.90
CA SER A 379 -41.46 -21.96 -16.51
C SER A 379 -41.62 -22.31 -18.00
N THR A 380 -42.54 -21.68 -18.76
CA THR A 380 -42.81 -22.07 -20.16
C THR A 380 -42.32 -21.10 -21.23
N ALA A 381 -41.58 -20.03 -20.92
CA ALA A 381 -41.21 -19.01 -21.93
C ALA A 381 -39.71 -18.82 -22.22
N ILE A 382 -38.79 -19.58 -21.65
CA ILE A 382 -37.33 -19.41 -21.88
C ILE A 382 -36.65 -20.72 -22.35
N ALA A 383 -37.35 -21.58 -23.05
CA ALA A 383 -36.81 -22.88 -23.52
C ALA A 383 -36.38 -22.92 -24.99
N ALA A 384 -36.30 -21.81 -25.70
CA ALA A 384 -35.91 -21.78 -27.12
C ALA A 384 -34.60 -20.99 -27.33
N GLY A 385 -33.48 -21.57 -27.03
CA GLY A 385 -32.18 -20.93 -27.35
C GLY A 385 -30.95 -21.55 -26.69
N ARG A 386 -31.03 -22.78 -26.18
CA ARG A 386 -29.86 -23.47 -25.67
C ARG A 386 -29.38 -24.56 -26.63
N THR A 387 -28.33 -24.26 -27.37
CA THR A 387 -27.47 -25.26 -28.02
C THR A 387 -27.01 -26.27 -26.97
N ARG A 388 -27.28 -27.54 -27.23
CA ARG A 388 -26.95 -28.69 -26.37
C ARG A 388 -25.47 -28.69 -26.03
N MET A 389 -25.11 -28.27 -24.82
CA MET A 389 -23.94 -28.81 -24.14
C MET A 389 -24.33 -30.15 -23.53
N ALA A 390 -23.81 -31.23 -24.11
CA ALA A 390 -24.14 -32.59 -23.70
C ALA A 390 -23.62 -32.84 -22.27
N GLY A 391 -24.51 -33.26 -21.37
CA GLY A 391 -24.18 -34.12 -20.26
C GLY A 391 -23.79 -33.50 -18.92
N TYR A 392 -24.11 -32.24 -18.61
CA TYR A 392 -23.92 -31.71 -17.27
C TYR A 392 -25.15 -31.87 -16.39
N SER A 393 -25.23 -32.97 -15.68
CA SER A 393 -26.17 -33.09 -14.53
C SER A 393 -25.48 -32.45 -13.32
N PRO A 394 -26.02 -31.36 -12.74
CA PRO A 394 -25.41 -30.77 -11.55
C PRO A 394 -25.60 -31.76 -10.39
N LYS A 395 -24.53 -32.46 -9.98
CA LYS A 395 -24.52 -33.08 -8.67
C LYS A 395 -24.49 -31.99 -7.59
N PRO A 396 -25.04 -32.29 -6.38
CA PRO A 396 -25.22 -31.30 -5.32
C PRO A 396 -23.93 -30.51 -5.01
N ALA A 397 -24.12 -29.27 -4.57
CA ALA A 397 -23.05 -28.32 -4.26
C ALA A 397 -22.00 -28.85 -3.26
N HIS A 398 -22.28 -29.97 -2.60
CA HIS A 398 -21.46 -30.55 -1.53
C HIS A 398 -21.10 -32.01 -1.86
N TRP A 399 -20.21 -32.22 -2.83
CA TRP A 399 -19.84 -33.57 -3.26
C TRP A 399 -18.55 -34.07 -2.56
N VAL A 400 -18.70 -35.06 -1.71
CA VAL A 400 -17.62 -35.89 -1.17
C VAL A 400 -17.70 -37.24 -1.85
N PRO A 401 -16.75 -37.60 -2.73
CA PRO A 401 -16.83 -38.85 -3.48
C PRO A 401 -16.51 -40.06 -2.59
N HIS A 402 -17.28 -41.13 -2.74
CA HIS A 402 -16.87 -42.47 -2.27
C HIS A 402 -16.10 -43.23 -3.35
N SER A 403 -15.47 -44.34 -3.01
CA SER A 403 -14.50 -45.04 -3.86
C SER A 403 -15.04 -45.34 -5.28
N GLY A 404 -16.28 -45.74 -5.43
CA GLY A 404 -16.90 -46.03 -6.74
C GLY A 404 -17.18 -44.78 -7.60
N GLU A 405 -17.18 -43.58 -7.02
CA GLU A 405 -17.43 -42.32 -7.73
C GLU A 405 -16.16 -41.59 -8.14
N LEU A 406 -14.99 -42.01 -7.61
CA LEU A 406 -13.71 -41.31 -7.81
C LEU A 406 -13.37 -41.02 -9.28
N PRO A 407 -13.48 -41.96 -10.23
CA PRO A 407 -13.13 -41.68 -11.62
C PRO A 407 -13.98 -40.56 -12.23
N VAL A 408 -15.28 -40.53 -11.90
CA VAL A 408 -16.22 -39.51 -12.38
C VAL A 408 -15.94 -38.18 -11.72
N TYR A 409 -15.74 -38.18 -10.39
CA TYR A 409 -15.40 -36.99 -9.63
C TYR A 409 -14.13 -36.33 -10.15
N LEU A 410 -13.04 -37.07 -10.22
CA LEU A 410 -11.73 -36.56 -10.66
C LEU A 410 -11.76 -36.04 -12.10
N SER A 411 -12.46 -36.75 -13.00
CA SER A 411 -12.66 -36.26 -14.38
C SER A 411 -13.39 -34.91 -14.42
N ARG A 412 -14.41 -34.70 -13.59
CA ARG A 412 -15.16 -33.44 -13.52
C ARG A 412 -14.36 -32.31 -12.89
N VAL A 413 -13.63 -32.59 -11.79
CA VAL A 413 -12.77 -31.59 -11.15
C VAL A 413 -11.63 -31.20 -12.06
N ARG A 414 -11.05 -32.15 -12.79
CA ARG A 414 -10.05 -31.85 -13.83
C ARG A 414 -10.58 -30.86 -14.85
N SER A 415 -11.78 -31.13 -15.43
CA SER A 415 -12.40 -30.22 -16.39
C SER A 415 -12.66 -28.85 -15.78
N LEU A 416 -13.14 -28.79 -14.55
CA LEU A 416 -13.38 -27.54 -13.82
C LEU A 416 -12.08 -26.73 -13.68
N LEU A 417 -10.97 -27.38 -13.30
CA LEU A 417 -9.66 -26.70 -13.15
C LEU A 417 -9.15 -26.19 -14.49
N HIS A 418 -9.29 -26.96 -15.58
CA HIS A 418 -8.95 -26.51 -16.93
C HIS A 418 -9.79 -25.30 -17.35
N ASP A 419 -11.12 -25.37 -17.19
CA ASP A 419 -12.03 -24.27 -17.50
C ASP A 419 -11.72 -23.01 -16.67
N THR A 420 -11.31 -23.19 -15.42
CA THR A 420 -10.86 -22.11 -14.52
C THR A 420 -9.61 -21.43 -15.07
N VAL A 421 -8.59 -22.22 -15.45
CA VAL A 421 -7.36 -21.67 -16.04
C VAL A 421 -7.67 -20.90 -17.32
N ASP A 422 -8.50 -21.49 -18.20
CA ASP A 422 -8.86 -20.84 -19.47
C ASP A 422 -9.64 -19.54 -19.25
N ARG A 423 -10.47 -19.48 -18.21
CA ARG A 423 -11.13 -18.25 -17.79
C ARG A 423 -10.14 -17.22 -17.29
N THR A 424 -9.27 -17.58 -16.33
CA THR A 424 -8.27 -16.69 -15.75
C THR A 424 -7.38 -16.09 -16.85
N LEU A 425 -6.92 -16.90 -17.82
CA LEU A 425 -6.12 -16.42 -18.95
C LEU A 425 -6.88 -15.52 -19.94
N ARG A 426 -8.20 -15.67 -20.05
CA ARG A 426 -9.02 -14.73 -20.87
C ARG A 426 -9.24 -13.41 -20.17
N GLU A 427 -9.48 -13.42 -18.87
CA GLU A 427 -9.77 -12.22 -18.07
C GLU A 427 -8.49 -11.40 -17.82
N LYS A 428 -7.36 -12.08 -17.60
CA LYS A 428 -6.04 -11.48 -17.47
C LYS A 428 -5.04 -12.20 -18.36
N PRO A 429 -4.76 -11.67 -19.57
CA PRO A 429 -3.87 -12.32 -20.52
C PRO A 429 -2.43 -12.46 -20.00
N LEU A 430 -1.89 -13.67 -20.07
CA LEU A 430 -0.50 -14.02 -19.79
C LEU A 430 0.19 -14.34 -21.13
N ASP A 431 1.50 -14.09 -21.26
CA ASP A 431 2.27 -14.50 -22.45
C ASP A 431 2.09 -16.00 -22.71
N THR A 432 1.76 -16.36 -23.96
CA THR A 432 1.42 -17.72 -24.39
C THR A 432 2.49 -18.77 -24.06
N LYS A 433 3.76 -18.36 -24.02
CA LYS A 433 4.88 -19.24 -23.62
C LYS A 433 4.74 -19.80 -22.21
N TYR A 434 3.99 -19.12 -21.34
CA TYR A 434 3.75 -19.53 -19.95
C TYR A 434 2.42 -20.29 -19.75
N HIS A 435 1.53 -20.34 -20.75
CA HIS A 435 0.19 -20.95 -20.59
C HIS A 435 0.27 -22.42 -20.12
N LYS A 436 1.16 -23.21 -20.74
CA LYS A 436 1.33 -24.63 -20.34
C LYS A 436 1.88 -24.78 -18.92
N LEU A 437 2.82 -23.92 -18.54
CA LEU A 437 3.37 -23.87 -17.18
C LEU A 437 2.27 -23.51 -16.18
N PHE A 438 1.51 -22.44 -16.47
CA PHE A 438 0.45 -21.96 -15.57
C PHE A 438 -0.66 -22.99 -15.38
N ARG A 439 -1.09 -23.66 -16.47
CA ARG A 439 -2.06 -24.76 -16.37
C ARG A 439 -1.58 -25.87 -15.44
N SER A 440 -0.33 -26.31 -15.62
CA SER A 440 0.24 -27.34 -14.76
C SER A 440 0.40 -26.88 -13.32
N LEU A 441 0.74 -25.61 -13.11
CA LEU A 441 0.85 -24.99 -11.79
C LEU A 441 -0.47 -25.05 -11.01
N VAL A 442 -1.59 -24.62 -11.62
CA VAL A 442 -2.91 -24.61 -10.98
C VAL A 442 -3.34 -26.03 -10.60
N LEU A 443 -3.22 -27.00 -11.52
CA LEU A 443 -3.59 -28.39 -11.25
C LEU A 443 -2.72 -29.00 -10.13
N ALA A 444 -1.41 -28.78 -10.18
CA ALA A 444 -0.48 -29.30 -9.17
C ALA A 444 -0.70 -28.65 -7.79
N THR A 445 -1.02 -27.36 -7.75
CA THR A 445 -1.35 -26.68 -6.49
C THR A 445 -2.62 -27.28 -5.87
N ALA A 446 -3.70 -27.40 -6.63
CA ALA A 446 -4.93 -28.03 -6.13
C ALA A 446 -4.70 -29.49 -5.66
N TRP A 447 -3.80 -30.21 -6.34
CA TRP A 447 -3.41 -31.55 -5.91
C TRP A 447 -2.63 -31.52 -4.60
N GLN A 448 -1.63 -30.64 -4.50
CA GLN A 448 -0.81 -30.53 -3.29
C GLN A 448 -1.64 -30.11 -2.07
N GLU A 449 -2.55 -29.14 -2.25
CA GLU A 449 -3.33 -28.59 -1.14
C GLU A 449 -4.38 -29.54 -0.60
N THR A 450 -5.15 -30.22 -1.46
CA THR A 450 -6.32 -30.97 -1.02
C THR A 450 -6.57 -32.29 -1.77
N CYS A 451 -5.67 -32.71 -2.65
CA CYS A 451 -5.98 -33.83 -3.56
C CYS A 451 -7.28 -33.57 -4.36
N TRP A 452 -7.48 -32.33 -4.81
CA TRP A 452 -8.69 -31.87 -5.56
C TRP A 452 -10.01 -31.96 -4.79
N ARG A 453 -9.98 -31.84 -3.45
CA ARG A 453 -11.18 -31.89 -2.61
C ARG A 453 -11.60 -30.50 -2.16
N GLN A 454 -12.87 -30.10 -2.43
CA GLN A 454 -13.46 -28.91 -1.84
C GLN A 454 -14.08 -29.23 -0.47
N PHE A 455 -14.64 -30.45 -0.32
CA PHE A 455 -15.38 -30.87 0.85
C PHE A 455 -14.86 -32.18 1.41
N VAL A 456 -15.07 -32.35 2.71
CA VAL A 456 -14.78 -33.60 3.46
C VAL A 456 -15.98 -33.99 4.32
N LEU A 457 -16.08 -35.27 4.63
CA LEU A 457 -17.02 -35.78 5.63
C LEU A 457 -16.36 -35.74 7.00
N SER A 458 -16.90 -34.93 7.91
CA SER A 458 -16.43 -34.80 9.29
C SER A 458 -17.59 -34.93 10.25
N ASN A 459 -17.54 -35.89 11.17
CA ASN A 459 -18.60 -36.18 12.13
C ASN A 459 -19.98 -36.36 11.47
N GLY A 460 -20.06 -37.12 10.35
CA GLY A 460 -21.26 -37.37 9.59
C GLY A 460 -21.83 -36.16 8.82
N LYS A 461 -21.15 -35.03 8.81
CA LYS A 461 -21.54 -33.81 8.09
C LYS A 461 -20.54 -33.46 7.01
N ILE A 462 -21.05 -33.04 5.85
CA ILE A 462 -20.18 -32.49 4.79
C ILE A 462 -19.78 -31.07 5.19
N ARG A 463 -18.47 -30.83 5.18
CA ARG A 463 -17.88 -29.54 5.53
C ARG A 463 -16.85 -29.12 4.46
N PRO A 464 -16.57 -27.81 4.28
CA PRO A 464 -15.42 -27.38 3.48
C PRO A 464 -14.14 -28.00 4.01
N MET A 465 -13.24 -28.38 3.10
CA MET A 465 -11.87 -28.71 3.48
C MET A 465 -11.21 -27.50 4.11
N ARG A 466 -10.63 -27.67 5.30
CA ARG A 466 -10.06 -26.56 6.07
C ARG A 466 -8.73 -27.00 6.71
N SER A 467 -7.70 -26.16 6.60
CA SER A 467 -6.43 -26.37 7.31
C SER A 467 -6.48 -25.85 8.74
N GLY A 468 -5.48 -26.20 9.56
CA GLY A 468 -5.29 -25.65 10.91
C GLY A 468 -5.09 -24.12 10.91
N ALA A 469 -4.50 -23.57 9.83
CA ALA A 469 -4.31 -22.13 9.63
C ALA A 469 -5.54 -21.41 9.05
N GLY A 470 -6.68 -22.09 8.89
CA GLY A 470 -7.93 -21.50 8.40
C GLY A 470 -8.05 -21.39 6.88
N ALA A 471 -7.11 -21.93 6.10
CA ALA A 471 -7.25 -22.04 4.65
C ALA A 471 -8.43 -22.93 4.26
N VAL A 472 -9.15 -22.61 3.17
CA VAL A 472 -10.40 -23.29 2.82
C VAL A 472 -10.42 -23.75 1.35
N GLY A 473 -11.12 -24.85 1.12
CA GLY A 473 -11.51 -25.35 -0.20
C GLY A 473 -10.37 -25.99 -1.00
N ILE A 474 -10.64 -26.24 -2.28
CA ILE A 474 -9.77 -27.02 -3.17
C ILE A 474 -8.39 -26.40 -3.35
N MET A 475 -8.27 -25.07 -3.34
CA MET A 475 -7.02 -24.33 -3.48
C MET A 475 -6.45 -23.85 -2.15
N GLN A 476 -7.09 -24.16 -1.02
CA GLN A 476 -6.66 -23.73 0.32
C GLN A 476 -6.39 -22.20 0.39
N VAL A 477 -7.35 -21.40 -0.09
CA VAL A 477 -7.27 -19.96 0.03
C VAL A 477 -7.53 -19.55 1.48
N VAL A 478 -6.70 -18.69 2.06
CA VAL A 478 -6.83 -18.19 3.44
C VAL A 478 -7.72 -16.92 3.44
N PRO A 479 -8.99 -16.97 3.92
CA PRO A 479 -9.91 -15.85 3.82
C PRO A 479 -9.41 -14.58 4.52
N THR A 480 -8.72 -14.72 5.65
CA THR A 480 -8.17 -13.57 6.41
C THR A 480 -7.03 -12.89 5.69
N VAL A 481 -6.15 -13.64 5.01
CA VAL A 481 -5.06 -13.09 4.19
C VAL A 481 -5.62 -12.37 2.96
N TRP A 482 -6.63 -12.94 2.34
CA TRP A 482 -7.24 -12.42 1.10
C TRP A 482 -8.54 -11.64 1.34
N ARG A 483 -8.71 -11.11 2.57
CA ARG A 483 -9.83 -10.25 2.94
C ARG A 483 -9.91 -9.01 2.00
N GLY A 484 -11.11 -8.70 1.55
CA GLY A 484 -11.37 -7.63 0.58
C GLY A 484 -11.17 -8.05 -0.87
N PHE A 485 -10.40 -9.11 -1.14
CA PHE A 485 -10.22 -9.65 -2.50
C PHE A 485 -11.25 -10.70 -2.85
N TYR A 486 -11.65 -11.54 -1.88
CA TYR A 486 -12.62 -12.63 -2.09
C TYR A 486 -13.60 -12.74 -0.93
N ASP A 487 -14.83 -13.12 -1.25
CA ASP A 487 -15.88 -13.37 -0.24
C ASP A 487 -15.63 -14.74 0.44
N PRO A 488 -15.50 -14.79 1.77
CA PRO A 488 -15.29 -16.03 2.52
C PRO A 488 -16.36 -17.10 2.30
N LYS A 489 -17.64 -16.70 2.19
CA LYS A 489 -18.74 -17.64 2.05
C LYS A 489 -18.70 -18.45 0.75
N PRO A 490 -18.55 -17.85 -0.43
CA PRO A 490 -18.33 -18.60 -1.66
C PRO A 490 -17.01 -19.38 -1.67
N LEU A 491 -15.93 -18.87 -1.05
CA LEU A 491 -14.66 -19.62 -0.93
C LEU A 491 -14.88 -20.98 -0.25
N GLU A 492 -15.75 -21.04 0.75
CA GLU A 492 -16.08 -22.26 1.48
C GLU A 492 -17.09 -23.14 0.72
N ALA A 493 -18.11 -22.53 0.12
CA ALA A 493 -19.29 -23.23 -0.39
C ALA A 493 -19.20 -23.61 -1.86
N ASP A 494 -18.37 -22.96 -2.67
CA ASP A 494 -18.33 -23.13 -4.12
C ASP A 494 -16.93 -23.48 -4.63
N ILE A 495 -16.78 -24.70 -5.14
CA ILE A 495 -15.53 -25.20 -5.70
C ILE A 495 -15.03 -24.35 -6.89
N ARG A 496 -15.94 -23.78 -7.71
CA ARG A 496 -15.54 -22.95 -8.86
C ARG A 496 -15.00 -21.61 -8.39
N TYR A 497 -15.69 -21.01 -7.42
CA TYR A 497 -15.24 -19.75 -6.83
C TYR A 497 -13.86 -19.91 -6.19
N ASN A 498 -13.67 -20.97 -5.39
CA ASN A 498 -12.39 -21.25 -4.73
C ASN A 498 -11.27 -21.53 -5.74
N ALA A 499 -11.55 -22.35 -6.77
CA ALA A 499 -10.58 -22.63 -7.84
C ALA A 499 -10.20 -21.36 -8.62
N THR A 500 -11.17 -20.48 -8.90
CA THR A 500 -10.91 -19.20 -9.58
C THR A 500 -10.05 -18.28 -8.73
N ALA A 501 -10.40 -18.10 -7.45
CA ALA A 501 -9.60 -17.32 -6.51
C ALA A 501 -8.14 -17.81 -6.43
N GLY A 502 -7.95 -19.11 -6.23
CA GLY A 502 -6.60 -19.69 -6.21
C GLY A 502 -5.84 -19.54 -7.52
N SER A 503 -6.54 -19.63 -8.66
CA SER A 503 -5.93 -19.42 -9.99
C SER A 503 -5.48 -17.97 -10.20
N GLU A 504 -6.31 -16.99 -9.83
CA GLU A 504 -5.96 -15.56 -9.89
C GLU A 504 -4.77 -15.23 -9.00
N ILE A 505 -4.74 -15.76 -7.78
CA ILE A 505 -3.64 -15.59 -6.83
C ILE A 505 -2.34 -16.18 -7.41
N LEU A 506 -2.40 -17.39 -7.96
CA LEU A 506 -1.24 -18.02 -8.60
C LEU A 506 -0.76 -17.22 -9.81
N GLN A 507 -1.66 -16.69 -10.64
CA GLN A 507 -1.27 -15.85 -11.75
C GLN A 507 -0.60 -14.56 -11.28
N HIS A 508 -1.15 -13.92 -10.24
CA HIS A 508 -0.56 -12.73 -9.66
C HIS A 508 0.87 -13.00 -9.17
N TYR A 509 1.10 -14.07 -8.38
CA TYR A 509 2.43 -14.44 -7.93
C TYR A 509 3.37 -14.83 -9.08
N LEU A 510 2.86 -15.48 -10.12
CA LEU A 510 3.66 -15.85 -11.28
C LEU A 510 4.16 -14.60 -12.02
N GLU A 511 3.28 -13.65 -12.33
CA GLU A 511 3.60 -12.46 -13.12
C GLU A 511 4.41 -11.44 -12.32
N ARG A 512 3.86 -11.04 -11.17
CA ARG A 512 4.40 -9.93 -10.39
C ARG A 512 5.65 -10.29 -9.59
N TYR A 513 5.82 -11.58 -9.29
CA TYR A 513 6.98 -12.01 -8.50
C TYR A 513 7.90 -12.94 -9.27
N ALA A 514 7.48 -14.14 -9.65
CA ALA A 514 8.39 -15.12 -10.20
C ALA A 514 9.01 -14.68 -11.54
N ILE A 515 8.20 -14.21 -12.48
CA ILE A 515 8.69 -13.73 -13.79
C ILE A 515 9.48 -12.43 -13.61
N ARG A 516 8.93 -11.45 -12.90
CA ARG A 516 9.54 -10.13 -12.74
C ARG A 516 10.86 -10.19 -11.97
N LYS A 517 10.95 -10.99 -10.91
CA LYS A 517 12.20 -11.22 -10.15
C LYS A 517 13.17 -12.17 -10.87
N GLY A 518 12.79 -12.70 -12.03
CA GLY A 518 13.69 -13.45 -12.90
C GLY A 518 14.02 -14.86 -12.42
N GLU A 519 13.11 -15.54 -11.70
CA GLU A 519 13.35 -16.89 -11.16
C GLU A 519 13.69 -17.91 -12.25
N HIS A 520 13.20 -17.73 -13.49
CA HIS A 520 13.57 -18.56 -14.65
C HIS A 520 15.03 -18.40 -15.11
N LYS A 521 15.71 -17.33 -14.68
CA LYS A 521 17.12 -17.10 -15.02
C LYS A 521 18.07 -17.93 -14.15
N HIS A 522 17.60 -18.38 -12.98
CA HIS A 522 18.38 -19.26 -12.13
C HIS A 522 18.57 -20.62 -12.79
N ALA A 523 19.81 -20.98 -13.08
CA ALA A 523 20.20 -22.19 -13.80
C ALA A 523 19.54 -22.35 -15.20
N GLY A 524 19.02 -21.25 -15.79
CA GLY A 524 18.35 -21.26 -17.09
C GLY A 524 17.09 -22.14 -17.15
N ASN A 525 16.40 -22.35 -16.02
CA ASN A 525 15.28 -23.26 -15.94
C ASN A 525 13.95 -22.52 -15.78
N ILE A 526 13.12 -22.55 -16.82
CA ILE A 526 11.79 -21.94 -16.82
C ILE A 526 10.83 -22.55 -15.77
N GLU A 527 11.02 -23.81 -15.42
CA GLU A 527 10.18 -24.52 -14.45
C GLU A 527 10.40 -23.99 -13.01
N ASN A 528 11.48 -23.24 -12.76
CA ASN A 528 11.68 -22.54 -11.50
C ASN A 528 10.57 -21.51 -11.22
N LEU A 529 9.92 -20.99 -12.27
CA LEU A 529 8.75 -20.12 -12.11
C LEU A 529 7.63 -20.83 -11.33
N ALA A 530 7.36 -22.11 -11.64
CA ALA A 530 6.32 -22.86 -10.93
C ALA A 530 6.70 -23.10 -9.46
N ARG A 531 7.96 -23.45 -9.18
CA ARG A 531 8.46 -23.67 -7.81
C ARG A 531 8.40 -22.39 -6.97
N ALA A 532 8.88 -21.29 -7.53
CA ALA A 532 8.85 -19.98 -6.88
C ALA A 532 7.42 -19.49 -6.62
N THR A 533 6.55 -19.63 -7.62
CA THR A 533 5.14 -19.23 -7.50
C THR A 533 4.42 -20.02 -6.42
N TYR A 534 4.63 -21.34 -6.38
CA TYR A 534 4.02 -22.17 -5.34
C TYR A 534 4.57 -21.83 -3.94
N ALA A 535 5.87 -21.62 -3.81
CA ALA A 535 6.46 -21.23 -2.54
C ALA A 535 5.86 -19.92 -1.99
N ALA A 536 5.66 -18.93 -2.87
CA ALA A 536 4.98 -17.68 -2.53
C ALA A 536 3.49 -17.88 -2.23
N TYR A 537 2.80 -18.75 -2.96
CA TYR A 537 1.40 -19.08 -2.71
C TYR A 537 1.19 -19.72 -1.34
N ASN A 538 2.05 -20.65 -0.97
CA ASN A 538 1.97 -21.40 0.28
C ASN A 538 2.34 -20.58 1.52
N GLY A 539 3.30 -19.65 1.43
CA GLY A 539 3.83 -18.95 2.61
C GLY A 539 3.98 -17.44 2.45
N GLY A 540 3.41 -16.84 1.39
CA GLY A 540 3.50 -15.40 1.13
C GLY A 540 4.71 -14.98 0.31
N PRO A 541 4.75 -13.69 -0.11
CA PRO A 541 5.76 -13.17 -1.05
C PRO A 541 7.22 -13.38 -0.63
N ARG A 542 7.49 -13.34 0.67
CA ARG A 542 8.86 -13.57 1.23
C ARG A 542 9.40 -14.96 0.94
N GLN A 543 8.52 -15.94 0.73
CA GLN A 543 8.90 -17.33 0.50
C GLN A 543 9.25 -17.65 -0.96
N LEU A 544 9.20 -16.67 -1.88
CA LEU A 544 9.41 -16.84 -3.32
C LEU A 544 10.67 -17.65 -3.67
N SER A 545 11.79 -17.39 -2.98
CA SER A 545 13.07 -18.05 -3.22
C SER A 545 13.32 -19.27 -2.34
N ARG A 546 12.34 -19.67 -1.51
CA ARG A 546 12.45 -20.74 -0.51
C ARG A 546 12.94 -22.06 -1.10
N TYR A 547 12.44 -22.44 -2.25
CA TYR A 547 12.77 -23.69 -2.94
C TYR A 547 14.26 -23.85 -3.29
N ARG A 548 15.04 -22.76 -3.32
CA ARG A 548 16.47 -22.74 -3.65
C ARG A 548 17.37 -22.23 -2.51
N THR A 549 16.78 -21.85 -1.38
CA THR A 549 17.51 -21.32 -0.23
C THR A 549 18.05 -22.46 0.62
N LYS A 550 19.37 -22.43 0.92
CA LYS A 550 20.05 -23.52 1.65
C LYS A 550 19.51 -23.74 3.06
N ASN A 551 19.22 -22.65 3.76
CA ASN A 551 18.80 -22.66 5.17
C ASN A 551 17.28 -22.78 5.36
N THR A 552 16.53 -23.18 4.32
CA THR A 552 15.10 -23.44 4.45
C THR A 552 14.85 -24.59 5.43
N PRO A 553 13.94 -24.45 6.41
CA PRO A 553 13.55 -25.54 7.31
C PRO A 553 13.14 -26.81 6.55
N GLN A 554 13.46 -27.98 7.10
CA GLN A 554 13.20 -29.26 6.42
C GLN A 554 11.72 -29.46 6.09
N SER A 555 10.82 -29.12 7.01
CA SER A 555 9.37 -29.20 6.79
C SER A 555 8.88 -28.39 5.57
N LEU A 556 9.47 -27.22 5.33
CA LEU A 556 9.14 -26.40 4.15
C LEU A 556 9.76 -26.96 2.87
N LYS A 557 10.96 -27.56 2.96
CA LYS A 557 11.55 -28.29 1.82
C LYS A 557 10.69 -29.47 1.40
N ASP A 558 10.20 -30.24 2.36
CA ASP A 558 9.34 -31.40 2.10
C ASP A 558 8.05 -30.98 1.39
N ILE A 559 7.47 -29.82 1.75
CA ILE A 559 6.31 -29.24 1.06
C ILE A 559 6.66 -28.88 -0.39
N ASP A 560 7.79 -28.20 -0.61
CA ASP A 560 8.23 -27.77 -1.95
C ASP A 560 8.56 -28.96 -2.85
N ASP A 561 9.18 -30.00 -2.31
CA ASP A 561 9.52 -31.24 -3.03
C ASP A 561 8.26 -32.07 -3.35
N ALA A 562 7.31 -32.16 -2.43
CA ALA A 562 6.03 -32.80 -2.67
C ALA A 562 5.20 -32.10 -3.76
N PHE A 563 5.20 -30.77 -3.75
CA PHE A 563 4.59 -29.98 -4.84
C PHE A 563 5.32 -30.25 -6.16
N TRP A 564 6.65 -30.21 -6.15
CA TRP A 564 7.46 -30.39 -7.35
C TRP A 564 7.25 -31.75 -8.00
N ASP A 565 7.10 -32.80 -7.22
CA ASP A 565 6.81 -34.15 -7.72
C ASP A 565 5.45 -34.23 -8.42
N LYS A 566 4.41 -33.63 -7.84
CA LYS A 566 3.07 -33.54 -8.43
C LYS A 566 3.07 -32.70 -9.70
N TYR A 567 3.74 -31.54 -9.69
CA TYR A 567 3.89 -30.70 -10.86
C TYR A 567 4.54 -31.45 -12.02
N ARG A 568 5.61 -32.21 -11.76
CA ARG A 568 6.27 -33.02 -12.80
C ARG A 568 5.38 -34.12 -13.35
N GLN A 569 4.52 -34.75 -12.54
CA GLN A 569 3.55 -35.75 -13.00
C GLN A 569 2.50 -35.07 -13.93
N ILE A 570 1.94 -33.94 -13.53
CA ILE A 570 1.03 -33.15 -14.37
C ILE A 570 1.69 -32.77 -15.72
N ARG A 571 2.94 -32.33 -15.68
CA ARG A 571 3.70 -31.96 -16.89
C ARG A 571 3.91 -33.12 -17.86
N LYS A 572 3.98 -34.34 -17.36
CA LYS A 572 4.08 -35.60 -18.17
C LYS A 572 2.71 -36.04 -18.73
N GLY A 573 1.62 -35.40 -18.34
CA GLY A 573 0.25 -35.73 -18.77
C GLY A 573 -0.49 -36.68 -17.82
N ASP A 574 0.11 -37.03 -16.68
CA ASP A 574 -0.50 -37.93 -15.69
C ASP A 574 -1.30 -37.15 -14.65
N GLU A 575 -2.31 -36.37 -15.13
CA GLU A 575 -3.12 -35.51 -14.27
C GLU A 575 -4.01 -36.31 -13.31
N LEU A 576 -4.43 -37.51 -13.68
CA LEU A 576 -5.32 -38.34 -12.87
C LEU A 576 -4.57 -39.20 -11.81
N ALA A 577 -3.23 -39.10 -11.77
CA ALA A 577 -2.44 -39.71 -10.69
C ALA A 577 -2.82 -39.19 -9.29
N VAL A 578 -3.54 -38.05 -9.22
CA VAL A 578 -4.19 -37.53 -8.00
C VAL A 578 -5.07 -38.58 -7.30
N ILE A 579 -5.55 -39.61 -7.99
CA ILE A 579 -6.32 -40.72 -7.42
C ILE A 579 -5.53 -41.45 -6.31
N ASN A 580 -4.19 -41.46 -6.38
CA ASN A 580 -3.35 -42.09 -5.39
C ASN A 580 -3.50 -41.48 -3.98
N CYS A 581 -3.95 -40.24 -3.86
CA CYS A 581 -4.27 -39.63 -2.57
C CYS A 581 -5.49 -40.24 -1.86
N TYR A 582 -6.31 -41.03 -2.56
CA TYR A 582 -7.56 -41.58 -2.03
C TYR A 582 -7.40 -43.07 -1.67
N THR A 583 -6.26 -43.67 -1.98
CA THR A 583 -5.98 -45.09 -1.76
C THR A 583 -5.07 -45.34 -0.56
N THR A 584 -4.54 -44.26 0.04
CA THR A 584 -3.78 -44.26 1.31
C THR A 584 -4.71 -43.87 2.45
#